data_25e4c00a31f182b7abef03d91e14ad06
#
_entry.id   25e4c00a31f182b7abef03d91e14ad06
#
_cell.length_a   1.000
_cell.length_b   1.000
_cell.length_c   1.000
_cell.angle_alpha   90.00
_cell.angle_beta   90.00
_cell.angle_gamma   90.00
#
_symmetry.space_group_name_H-M   'P 1'
#
loop_
_entity.id
_entity.type
_entity.pdbx_description
1 polymer ?
#
loop_
_entity_poly.entity_id
_entity_poly.type
_entity_poly.pdbx_seq_one_letter_code
_entity_poly.pdbx_strand_id
1 'polypeptide(L)'
;MNHKKLKGLIAAVHTPVNEDYSLNLDCVQTQANHLVKCGVAGIYVSGTTGEGQSFTLEERTKLFQVWGNTAKANPLTFIAHIGHREQAEASNLALAAKDAGAHGLSAMSPPNSNMNEAWALIEWLKPILAEVSNLPFYYYDSPTISGAEIDMAEFLEIADHELTSLVGLKFNNPDLAMLKKCLTIQDGKFDILFGVDEMLISGLDQGCRGAVGSTYNFAAPIYHKLIKAYESGDRNQAEKWQDFSIQFIDIIANYDFLPTAKILMKRFGVDCGPARPPHRQLSKDELESLYNELDQINFFETINGQ
;
A
#
# COMPACT_ATOMS: atom_id res chain seq x y z
N MET A 1 7.66 -21.43 -5.09
CA MET A 1 7.84 -20.49 -6.22
C MET A 1 9.16 -19.74 -6.04
N ASN A 2 9.99 -19.59 -7.07
CA ASN A 2 11.22 -18.79 -6.94
C ASN A 2 10.87 -17.33 -7.22
N HIS A 3 10.51 -16.57 -6.18
CA HIS A 3 10.07 -15.18 -6.26
C HIS A 3 11.23 -14.23 -5.95
N LYS A 4 11.42 -13.21 -6.79
CA LYS A 4 12.40 -12.15 -6.53
C LYS A 4 11.80 -11.14 -5.56
N LYS A 5 12.41 -10.98 -4.38
CA LYS A 5 11.96 -10.00 -3.38
C LYS A 5 11.90 -8.59 -3.95
N LEU A 6 10.82 -7.89 -3.66
CA LEU A 6 10.59 -6.53 -4.10
C LEU A 6 11.47 -5.54 -3.31
N LYS A 7 11.88 -4.47 -3.97
CA LYS A 7 12.71 -3.42 -3.36
C LYS A 7 12.16 -2.04 -3.71
N GLY A 8 12.41 -1.09 -2.81
CA GLY A 8 12.03 0.30 -3.00
C GLY A 8 10.60 0.58 -2.55
N LEU A 9 10.11 1.75 -2.93
CA LEU A 9 8.82 2.27 -2.51
C LEU A 9 7.71 1.78 -3.44
N ILE A 10 6.64 1.25 -2.87
CA ILE A 10 5.42 0.84 -3.58
C ILE A 10 4.28 1.73 -3.09
N ALA A 11 3.70 2.54 -3.95
CA ALA A 11 2.62 3.42 -3.55
C ALA A 11 1.30 2.65 -3.44
N ALA A 12 0.66 2.72 -2.27
CA ALA A 12 -0.74 2.35 -2.13
C ALA A 12 -1.58 3.45 -2.80
N VAL A 13 -1.92 3.25 -4.07
CA VAL A 13 -2.47 4.31 -4.92
C VAL A 13 -3.91 4.67 -4.57
N HIS A 14 -4.23 5.96 -4.67
CA HIS A 14 -5.61 6.43 -4.61
C HIS A 14 -6.40 5.95 -5.83
N THR A 15 -7.67 5.65 -5.66
CA THR A 15 -8.59 5.41 -6.78
C THR A 15 -9.16 6.75 -7.24
N PRO A 16 -8.89 7.16 -8.48
CA PRO A 16 -9.42 8.42 -9.01
C PRO A 16 -10.91 8.33 -9.27
N VAL A 17 -11.64 9.38 -8.88
CA VAL A 17 -13.08 9.53 -9.14
C VAL A 17 -13.40 10.94 -9.64
N ASN A 18 -14.55 11.07 -10.31
CA ASN A 18 -15.15 12.35 -10.66
C ASN A 18 -15.89 12.95 -9.45
N GLU A 19 -16.38 14.17 -9.57
CA GLU A 19 -17.15 14.85 -8.52
C GLU A 19 -18.45 14.12 -8.14
N ASP A 20 -19.01 13.31 -9.04
CA ASP A 20 -20.17 12.43 -8.79
C ASP A 20 -19.81 11.07 -8.22
N TYR A 21 -18.54 10.87 -7.82
CA TYR A 21 -17.95 9.63 -7.31
C TYR A 21 -17.87 8.48 -8.32
N SER A 22 -18.19 8.67 -9.59
CA SER A 22 -17.90 7.68 -10.63
C SER A 22 -16.39 7.55 -10.87
N LEU A 23 -15.92 6.38 -11.35
CA LEU A 23 -14.49 6.18 -11.63
C LEU A 23 -13.98 7.18 -12.69
N ASN A 24 -12.85 7.81 -12.40
CA ASN A 24 -12.08 8.63 -13.34
C ASN A 24 -10.83 7.85 -13.82
N LEU A 25 -11.04 6.91 -14.73
CA LEU A 25 -9.97 6.04 -15.21
C LEU A 25 -8.91 6.76 -16.05
N ASP A 26 -9.25 7.89 -16.65
CA ASP A 26 -8.32 8.71 -17.45
C ASP A 26 -7.21 9.32 -16.58
N CYS A 27 -7.48 9.56 -15.29
CA CYS A 27 -6.48 10.07 -14.35
C CYS A 27 -5.36 9.05 -14.05
N VAL A 28 -5.59 7.75 -14.24
CA VAL A 28 -4.64 6.69 -13.91
C VAL A 28 -3.30 6.87 -14.61
N GLN A 29 -3.29 7.25 -15.89
CA GLN A 29 -2.05 7.50 -16.61
C GLN A 29 -1.26 8.69 -16.06
N THR A 30 -1.95 9.77 -15.66
CA THR A 30 -1.34 10.94 -15.03
C THR A 30 -0.73 10.57 -13.69
N GLN A 31 -1.46 9.78 -12.89
CA GLN A 31 -0.98 9.27 -11.61
C GLN A 31 0.26 8.38 -11.79
N ALA A 32 0.27 7.46 -12.76
CA ALA A 32 1.41 6.61 -13.06
C ALA A 32 2.65 7.42 -13.46
N ASN A 33 2.48 8.41 -14.35
CA ASN A 33 3.57 9.28 -14.78
C ASN A 33 4.20 10.03 -13.59
N HIS A 34 3.37 10.52 -12.68
CA HIS A 34 3.83 11.17 -11.45
C HIS A 34 4.64 10.20 -10.58
N LEU A 35 4.13 9.00 -10.33
CA LEU A 35 4.79 7.98 -9.50
C LEU A 35 6.14 7.56 -10.09
N VAL A 36 6.20 7.34 -11.40
CA VAL A 36 7.46 7.03 -12.10
C VAL A 36 8.47 8.17 -11.96
N LYS A 37 8.03 9.42 -12.15
CA LYS A 37 8.87 10.61 -11.96
C LYS A 37 9.43 10.69 -10.54
N CYS A 38 8.63 10.30 -9.54
CA CYS A 38 9.02 10.27 -8.13
C CYS A 38 9.85 9.02 -7.75
N GLY A 39 10.22 8.14 -8.70
CA GLY A 39 11.05 6.97 -8.45
C GLY A 39 10.36 5.83 -7.71
N VAL A 40 9.03 5.78 -7.73
CA VAL A 40 8.25 4.69 -7.12
C VAL A 40 8.43 3.42 -7.93
N ALA A 41 8.73 2.31 -7.27
CA ALA A 41 9.04 1.02 -7.89
C ALA A 41 7.79 0.19 -8.23
N GLY A 42 6.67 0.49 -7.60
CA GLY A 42 5.44 -0.27 -7.81
C GLY A 42 4.20 0.42 -7.26
N ILE A 43 3.08 -0.19 -7.55
CA ILE A 43 1.74 0.27 -7.16
C ILE A 43 0.99 -0.86 -6.47
N TYR A 44 0.25 -0.50 -5.42
CA TYR A 44 -0.64 -1.37 -4.68
C TYR A 44 -2.07 -0.84 -4.86
N VAL A 45 -2.84 -1.50 -5.70
CA VAL A 45 -4.12 -1.00 -6.22
C VAL A 45 -5.30 -1.54 -5.44
N SER A 46 -6.31 -0.70 -5.17
CA SER A 46 -7.59 -1.08 -4.53
C SER A 46 -7.44 -1.61 -3.08
N GLY A 47 -6.36 -1.21 -2.38
CA GLY A 47 -6.23 -1.42 -0.94
C GLY A 47 -7.03 -0.39 -0.13
N THR A 48 -6.66 -0.21 1.15
CA THR A 48 -7.32 0.76 2.04
C THR A 48 -7.21 2.19 1.51
N THR A 49 -6.00 2.63 1.14
CA THR A 49 -5.75 3.94 0.52
C THR A 49 -6.49 4.11 -0.82
N GLY A 50 -6.66 3.02 -1.55
CA GLY A 50 -7.45 2.99 -2.78
C GLY A 50 -8.94 2.81 -2.57
N GLU A 51 -9.43 2.93 -1.32
CA GLU A 51 -10.86 2.85 -0.97
C GLU A 51 -11.55 1.56 -1.49
N GLY A 52 -10.79 0.45 -1.60
CA GLY A 52 -11.24 -0.75 -2.31
C GLY A 52 -12.56 -1.33 -1.84
N GLN A 53 -12.93 -1.14 -0.58
CA GLN A 53 -14.21 -1.58 -0.02
C GLN A 53 -15.39 -0.66 -0.38
N SER A 54 -15.11 0.55 -0.85
CA SER A 54 -16.14 1.53 -1.29
C SER A 54 -16.48 1.39 -2.78
N PHE A 55 -15.82 0.47 -3.48
CA PHE A 55 -16.02 0.21 -4.91
C PHE A 55 -16.63 -1.16 -5.14
N THR A 56 -17.53 -1.24 -6.13
CA THR A 56 -18.13 -2.51 -6.56
C THR A 56 -17.08 -3.43 -7.20
N LEU A 57 -17.40 -4.70 -7.31
CA LEU A 57 -16.59 -5.69 -8.02
C LEU A 57 -16.28 -5.24 -9.47
N GLU A 58 -17.29 -4.74 -10.17
CA GLU A 58 -17.15 -4.25 -11.54
C GLU A 58 -16.20 -3.05 -11.64
N GLU A 59 -16.33 -2.09 -10.73
CA GLU A 59 -15.44 -0.92 -10.67
C GLU A 59 -13.99 -1.32 -10.38
N ARG A 60 -13.77 -2.21 -9.42
CA ARG A 60 -12.43 -2.72 -9.11
C ARG A 60 -11.83 -3.51 -10.28
N THR A 61 -12.63 -4.30 -10.99
CA THR A 61 -12.21 -5.01 -12.20
C THR A 61 -11.77 -4.04 -13.29
N LYS A 62 -12.55 -2.99 -13.56
CA LYS A 62 -12.18 -1.94 -14.53
C LYS A 62 -10.88 -1.23 -14.12
N LEU A 63 -10.75 -0.91 -12.84
CA LEU A 63 -9.55 -0.27 -12.29
C LEU A 63 -8.32 -1.16 -12.48
N PHE A 64 -8.41 -2.47 -12.22
CA PHE A 64 -7.31 -3.43 -12.46
C PHE A 64 -6.92 -3.47 -13.93
N GLN A 65 -7.88 -3.51 -14.86
CA GLN A 65 -7.62 -3.52 -16.30
C GLN A 65 -6.81 -2.30 -16.75
N VAL A 66 -7.23 -1.10 -16.30
CA VAL A 66 -6.54 0.15 -16.66
C VAL A 66 -5.15 0.20 -16.02
N TRP A 67 -5.00 -0.12 -14.73
CA TRP A 67 -3.69 -0.19 -14.09
C TRP A 67 -2.78 -1.24 -14.70
N GLY A 68 -3.29 -2.41 -15.07
CA GLY A 68 -2.52 -3.46 -15.73
C GLY A 68 -1.96 -3.00 -17.08
N ASN A 69 -2.77 -2.34 -17.90
CA ASN A 69 -2.31 -1.76 -19.16
C ASN A 69 -1.28 -0.65 -18.93
N THR A 70 -1.52 0.22 -17.94
CA THR A 70 -0.60 1.31 -17.59
C THR A 70 0.72 0.77 -17.04
N ALA A 71 0.71 -0.24 -16.17
CA ALA A 71 1.92 -0.84 -15.62
C ALA A 71 2.76 -1.57 -16.67
N LYS A 72 2.16 -2.15 -17.71
CA LYS A 72 2.90 -2.73 -18.86
C LYS A 72 3.72 -1.69 -19.63
N ALA A 73 3.24 -0.45 -19.69
CA ALA A 73 3.90 0.65 -20.38
C ALA A 73 4.89 1.43 -19.49
N ASN A 74 4.94 1.15 -18.21
CA ASN A 74 5.75 1.84 -17.21
C ASN A 74 6.53 0.84 -16.34
N PRO A 75 7.68 1.21 -15.76
CA PRO A 75 8.47 0.34 -14.89
C PRO A 75 7.87 0.22 -13.48
N LEU A 76 6.59 -0.14 -13.38
CA LEU A 76 5.86 -0.25 -12.13
C LEU A 76 5.45 -1.69 -11.87
N THR A 77 5.85 -2.25 -10.74
CA THR A 77 5.29 -3.52 -10.26
C THR A 77 3.85 -3.31 -9.82
N PHE A 78 2.91 -4.07 -10.39
CA PHE A 78 1.49 -3.96 -10.07
C PHE A 78 1.06 -5.08 -9.11
N ILE A 79 0.70 -4.71 -7.88
CA ILE A 79 0.08 -5.60 -6.88
C ILE A 79 -1.40 -5.21 -6.77
N ALA A 80 -2.30 -6.16 -7.00
CA ALA A 80 -3.74 -5.95 -6.85
C ALA A 80 -4.21 -6.44 -5.47
N HIS A 81 -4.85 -5.57 -4.70
CA HIS A 81 -5.54 -5.99 -3.49
C HIS A 81 -6.90 -6.57 -3.86
N ILE A 82 -7.10 -7.85 -3.52
CA ILE A 82 -8.29 -8.63 -3.88
C ILE A 82 -9.21 -8.91 -2.70
N GLY A 83 -8.87 -8.40 -1.51
CA GLY A 83 -9.66 -8.63 -0.30
C GLY A 83 -11.11 -8.19 -0.46
N HIS A 84 -12.02 -9.05 -0.02
CA HIS A 84 -13.46 -8.82 0.01
C HIS A 84 -14.08 -9.57 1.19
N ARG A 85 -15.27 -9.17 1.66
CA ARG A 85 -15.97 -9.88 2.74
C ARG A 85 -16.40 -11.29 2.30
N GLU A 86 -16.93 -11.37 1.09
CA GLU A 86 -17.39 -12.63 0.50
C GLU A 86 -16.22 -13.31 -0.23
N GLN A 87 -15.97 -14.59 0.10
CA GLN A 87 -14.87 -15.37 -0.45
C GLN A 87 -14.97 -15.52 -1.98
N ALA A 88 -16.19 -15.76 -2.49
CA ALA A 88 -16.44 -15.86 -3.93
C ALA A 88 -16.07 -14.57 -4.68
N GLU A 89 -16.36 -13.41 -4.10
CA GLU A 89 -16.02 -12.13 -4.69
C GLU A 89 -14.51 -11.86 -4.65
N ALA A 90 -13.81 -12.28 -3.59
CA ALA A 90 -12.35 -12.23 -3.54
C ALA A 90 -11.74 -13.13 -4.63
N SER A 91 -12.30 -14.30 -4.91
CA SER A 91 -11.89 -15.18 -6.01
C SER A 91 -12.10 -14.52 -7.38
N ASN A 92 -13.26 -13.91 -7.59
CA ASN A 92 -13.56 -13.16 -8.83
C ASN A 92 -12.55 -12.01 -9.04
N LEU A 93 -12.21 -11.27 -7.99
CA LEU A 93 -11.19 -10.22 -8.05
C LEU A 93 -9.79 -10.77 -8.33
N ALA A 94 -9.45 -11.95 -7.80
CA ALA A 94 -8.17 -12.60 -8.08
C ALA A 94 -8.04 -12.97 -9.56
N LEU A 95 -9.09 -13.53 -10.16
CA LEU A 95 -9.15 -13.81 -11.60
C LEU A 95 -9.07 -12.53 -12.42
N ALA A 96 -9.84 -11.50 -12.06
CA ALA A 96 -9.81 -10.21 -12.76
C ALA A 96 -8.41 -9.55 -12.69
N ALA A 97 -7.72 -9.64 -11.56
CA ALA A 97 -6.35 -9.14 -11.43
C ALA A 97 -5.35 -9.92 -12.28
N LYS A 98 -5.49 -11.26 -12.33
CA LYS A 98 -4.70 -12.12 -13.22
C LYS A 98 -4.87 -11.73 -14.69
N ASP A 99 -6.12 -11.57 -15.13
CA ASP A 99 -6.45 -11.21 -16.52
C ASP A 99 -5.96 -9.79 -16.86
N ALA A 100 -5.96 -8.89 -15.89
CA ALA A 100 -5.38 -7.55 -16.02
C ALA A 100 -3.84 -7.57 -16.09
N GLY A 101 -3.19 -8.70 -15.80
CA GLY A 101 -1.73 -8.83 -15.79
C GLY A 101 -1.07 -8.28 -14.53
N ALA A 102 -1.71 -8.45 -13.37
CA ALA A 102 -1.08 -8.15 -12.09
C ALA A 102 0.19 -8.99 -11.89
N HIS A 103 1.22 -8.39 -11.32
CA HIS A 103 2.48 -9.05 -10.98
C HIS A 103 2.41 -9.77 -9.63
N GLY A 104 1.43 -9.41 -8.81
CA GLY A 104 1.15 -10.03 -7.52
C GLY A 104 -0.24 -9.68 -7.02
N LEU A 105 -0.68 -10.46 -6.05
CA LEU A 105 -1.96 -10.30 -5.38
C LEU A 105 -1.74 -9.99 -3.91
N SER A 106 -2.71 -9.34 -3.28
CA SER A 106 -2.73 -9.19 -1.84
C SER A 106 -4.15 -9.19 -1.29
N ALA A 107 -4.33 -9.71 -0.09
CA ALA A 107 -5.57 -9.62 0.67
C ALA A 107 -5.28 -9.55 2.16
N MET A 108 -6.15 -8.88 2.91
CA MET A 108 -6.24 -9.00 4.37
C MET A 108 -7.40 -9.93 4.74
N SER A 109 -7.45 -10.36 5.99
CA SER A 109 -8.65 -11.03 6.53
C SER A 109 -9.88 -10.13 6.38
N PRO A 110 -11.06 -10.70 6.12
CA PRO A 110 -12.29 -9.92 6.05
C PRO A 110 -12.51 -9.14 7.37
N PRO A 111 -12.86 -7.86 7.30
CA PRO A 111 -13.12 -7.07 8.51
C PRO A 111 -14.20 -7.73 9.39
N ASN A 112 -13.97 -7.73 10.71
CA ASN A 112 -14.87 -8.32 11.70
C ASN A 112 -15.16 -9.84 11.50
N SER A 113 -14.24 -10.57 10.86
CA SER A 113 -14.38 -12.02 10.64
C SER A 113 -14.05 -12.85 11.87
N ASN A 114 -13.45 -12.27 12.92
CA ASN A 114 -12.92 -12.97 14.10
C ASN A 114 -11.91 -14.10 13.74
N MET A 115 -11.22 -13.96 12.62
CA MET A 115 -10.17 -14.89 12.20
C MET A 115 -8.87 -14.56 12.94
N ASN A 116 -8.72 -15.08 14.17
CA ASN A 116 -7.52 -14.84 15.00
C ASN A 116 -6.54 -16.01 14.98
N GLU A 117 -6.85 -17.05 14.19
CA GLU A 117 -6.06 -18.26 14.08
C GLU A 117 -5.47 -18.42 12.68
N ALA A 118 -4.20 -18.74 12.58
CA ALA A 118 -3.49 -18.91 11.31
C ALA A 118 -4.17 -19.92 10.38
N TRP A 119 -4.62 -21.06 10.91
CA TRP A 119 -5.30 -22.10 10.14
C TRP A 119 -6.62 -21.62 9.53
N ALA A 120 -7.40 -20.82 10.26
CA ALA A 120 -8.69 -20.29 9.76
C ALA A 120 -8.48 -19.33 8.59
N LEU A 121 -7.46 -18.50 8.66
CA LEU A 121 -7.05 -17.62 7.57
C LEU A 121 -6.59 -18.42 6.35
N ILE A 122 -5.81 -19.48 6.54
CA ILE A 122 -5.34 -20.35 5.46
C ILE A 122 -6.51 -21.03 4.75
N GLU A 123 -7.44 -21.60 5.50
CA GLU A 123 -8.64 -22.22 4.92
C GLU A 123 -9.51 -21.21 4.15
N TRP A 124 -9.55 -19.96 4.59
CA TRP A 124 -10.26 -18.91 3.87
C TRP A 124 -9.54 -18.51 2.58
N LEU A 125 -8.20 -18.48 2.58
CA LEU A 125 -7.40 -18.10 1.41
C LEU A 125 -7.29 -19.18 0.34
N LYS A 126 -7.30 -20.47 0.73
CA LYS A 126 -7.12 -21.60 -0.19
C LYS A 126 -7.98 -21.53 -1.45
N PRO A 127 -9.31 -21.45 -1.38
CA PRO A 127 -10.15 -21.43 -2.58
C PRO A 127 -9.96 -20.13 -3.40
N ILE A 128 -9.66 -19.01 -2.75
CA ILE A 128 -9.38 -17.73 -3.45
C ILE A 128 -8.14 -17.86 -4.34
N LEU A 129 -7.11 -18.54 -3.85
CA LEU A 129 -5.82 -18.62 -4.52
C LEU A 129 -5.67 -19.83 -5.44
N ALA A 130 -6.61 -20.78 -5.41
CA ALA A 130 -6.52 -22.05 -6.15
C ALA A 130 -6.35 -21.82 -7.67
N GLU A 131 -7.14 -20.93 -8.27
CA GLU A 131 -7.14 -20.67 -9.71
C GLU A 131 -6.07 -19.68 -10.17
N VAL A 132 -5.40 -19.03 -9.21
CA VAL A 132 -4.36 -18.02 -9.44
C VAL A 132 -3.03 -18.40 -8.78
N SER A 133 -2.81 -19.68 -8.52
CA SER A 133 -1.66 -20.21 -7.78
C SER A 133 -0.30 -19.93 -8.41
N ASN A 134 -0.27 -19.47 -9.66
CA ASN A 134 0.95 -19.02 -10.34
C ASN A 134 1.31 -17.53 -10.12
N LEU A 135 0.43 -16.77 -9.45
CA LEU A 135 0.69 -15.38 -9.11
C LEU A 135 1.24 -15.28 -7.67
N PRO A 136 2.29 -14.48 -7.44
CA PRO A 136 2.77 -14.18 -6.09
C PRO A 136 1.66 -13.57 -5.24
N PHE A 137 1.49 -14.07 -4.02
CA PHE A 137 0.51 -13.56 -3.07
C PHE A 137 1.20 -13.03 -1.82
N TYR A 138 0.80 -11.82 -1.39
CA TYR A 138 1.20 -11.18 -0.14
C TYR A 138 0.01 -11.09 0.79
N TYR A 139 0.07 -11.72 1.96
CA TYR A 139 -0.95 -11.43 2.95
C TYR A 139 -0.76 -10.03 3.51
N TYR A 140 -1.84 -9.27 3.67
CA TYR A 140 -1.81 -7.93 4.24
C TYR A 140 -2.14 -7.99 5.73
N ASP A 141 -1.09 -7.98 6.56
CA ASP A 141 -1.19 -7.90 8.01
C ASP A 141 -1.42 -6.45 8.44
N SER A 142 -2.58 -6.17 9.01
CA SER A 142 -2.95 -4.88 9.58
C SER A 142 -4.00 -5.08 10.68
N PRO A 143 -3.60 -5.42 11.89
CA PRO A 143 -4.53 -5.70 13.00
C PRO A 143 -5.49 -4.56 13.30
N THR A 144 -5.00 -3.31 13.21
CA THR A 144 -5.81 -2.10 13.46
C THR A 144 -6.95 -1.91 12.44
N ILE A 145 -6.83 -2.46 11.23
CA ILE A 145 -7.84 -2.34 10.18
C ILE A 145 -8.72 -3.58 10.13
N SER A 146 -8.13 -4.76 10.19
CA SER A 146 -8.86 -6.03 10.08
C SER A 146 -9.55 -6.44 11.39
N GLY A 147 -9.00 -6.02 12.53
CA GLY A 147 -9.39 -6.53 13.84
C GLY A 147 -8.89 -7.94 14.12
N ALA A 148 -8.09 -8.54 13.23
CA ALA A 148 -7.54 -9.88 13.39
C ALA A 148 -6.12 -9.80 14.00
N GLU A 149 -5.93 -10.47 15.13
CA GLU A 149 -4.63 -10.59 15.81
C GLU A 149 -4.09 -12.01 15.60
N ILE A 150 -3.38 -12.22 14.48
CA ILE A 150 -2.81 -13.52 14.11
C ILE A 150 -1.31 -13.48 14.33
N ASP A 151 -0.72 -14.53 14.91
CA ASP A 151 0.73 -14.69 14.92
C ASP A 151 1.21 -14.92 13.47
N MET A 152 1.81 -13.87 12.89
CA MET A 152 2.26 -13.91 11.49
C MET A 152 3.44 -14.86 11.27
N ALA A 153 4.22 -15.17 12.29
CA ALA A 153 5.27 -16.16 12.19
C ALA A 153 4.67 -17.57 12.05
N GLU A 154 3.72 -17.93 12.91
CA GLU A 154 2.96 -19.19 12.80
C GLU A 154 2.22 -19.29 11.46
N PHE A 155 1.57 -18.19 11.04
CA PHE A 155 0.89 -18.15 9.73
C PHE A 155 1.85 -18.48 8.58
N LEU A 156 3.03 -17.85 8.53
CA LEU A 156 4.01 -18.08 7.47
C LEU A 156 4.53 -19.54 7.48
N GLU A 157 4.76 -20.13 8.67
CA GLU A 157 5.23 -21.51 8.79
C GLU A 157 4.22 -22.51 8.26
N ILE A 158 2.94 -22.39 8.64
CA ILE A 158 1.88 -23.29 8.20
C ILE A 158 1.56 -23.04 6.73
N ALA A 159 1.37 -21.77 6.34
CA ALA A 159 0.95 -21.41 4.99
C ALA A 159 1.98 -21.74 3.91
N ASP A 160 3.26 -21.88 4.25
CA ASP A 160 4.31 -22.26 3.30
C ASP A 160 4.04 -23.60 2.62
N HIS A 161 3.41 -24.53 3.33
CA HIS A 161 3.06 -25.86 2.81
C HIS A 161 1.67 -25.90 2.18
N GLU A 162 0.80 -24.96 2.53
CA GLU A 162 -0.61 -24.97 2.19
C GLU A 162 -0.97 -24.00 1.05
N LEU A 163 -0.24 -22.88 0.93
CA LEU A 163 -0.49 -21.83 -0.05
C LEU A 163 0.73 -21.62 -0.96
N THR A 164 0.79 -22.36 -2.06
CA THR A 164 1.94 -22.36 -2.99
C THR A 164 2.25 -21.02 -3.62
N SER A 165 1.29 -20.10 -3.66
CA SER A 165 1.42 -18.74 -4.16
C SER A 165 1.91 -17.74 -3.11
N LEU A 166 1.90 -18.08 -1.80
CA LEU A 166 2.34 -17.17 -0.75
C LEU A 166 3.84 -16.90 -0.89
N VAL A 167 4.19 -15.65 -1.05
CA VAL A 167 5.59 -15.21 -1.14
C VAL A 167 6.01 -14.30 0.01
N GLY A 168 5.05 -13.75 0.77
CA GLY A 168 5.37 -12.87 1.88
C GLY A 168 4.18 -12.10 2.44
N LEU A 169 4.51 -10.99 3.11
CA LEU A 169 3.55 -10.11 3.77
C LEU A 169 3.69 -8.66 3.30
N LYS A 170 2.58 -7.94 3.24
CA LYS A 170 2.57 -6.50 3.52
C LYS A 170 2.36 -6.35 5.02
N PHE A 171 3.41 -6.00 5.73
CA PHE A 171 3.43 -5.94 7.19
C PHE A 171 3.15 -4.51 7.68
N ASN A 172 1.89 -4.21 7.98
CA ASN A 172 1.41 -2.93 8.48
C ASN A 172 1.05 -3.03 9.97
N ASN A 173 2.05 -3.44 10.75
CA ASN A 173 1.94 -3.71 12.17
C ASN A 173 3.17 -3.08 12.87
N PRO A 174 3.01 -2.33 13.97
CA PRO A 174 4.13 -1.71 14.68
C PRO A 174 4.97 -2.70 15.50
N ASP A 175 4.59 -3.98 15.60
CA ASP A 175 5.34 -5.01 16.33
C ASP A 175 6.62 -5.41 15.59
N LEU A 176 7.72 -4.72 15.94
CA LEU A 176 9.04 -5.01 15.36
C LEU A 176 9.60 -6.37 15.78
N ALA A 177 9.18 -6.95 16.91
CA ALA A 177 9.60 -8.29 17.32
C ALA A 177 8.95 -9.34 16.41
N MET A 178 7.68 -9.20 16.09
CA MET A 178 6.97 -10.02 15.10
C MET A 178 7.58 -9.84 13.71
N LEU A 179 7.85 -8.61 13.29
CA LEU A 179 8.53 -8.33 12.02
C LEU A 179 9.85 -9.12 11.89
N LYS A 180 10.67 -9.06 12.94
CA LYS A 180 11.94 -9.77 12.96
C LYS A 180 11.77 -11.28 12.83
N LYS A 181 10.81 -11.87 13.54
CA LYS A 181 10.48 -13.31 13.39
C LYS A 181 10.13 -13.63 11.94
N CYS A 182 9.19 -12.88 11.33
CA CYS A 182 8.76 -13.08 9.94
C CYS A 182 9.94 -12.98 8.94
N LEU A 183 10.88 -12.07 9.16
CA LEU A 183 12.06 -11.89 8.30
C LEU A 183 13.09 -13.03 8.40
N THR A 184 13.10 -13.81 9.50
CA THR A 184 14.08 -14.87 9.75
C THR A 184 13.55 -16.28 9.50
N ILE A 185 12.22 -16.46 9.41
CA ILE A 185 11.61 -17.76 9.14
C ILE A 185 12.19 -18.37 7.86
N GLN A 186 12.52 -19.66 7.92
CA GLN A 186 13.05 -20.44 6.80
C GLN A 186 14.22 -19.73 6.09
N ASP A 187 15.21 -19.28 6.89
CA ASP A 187 16.40 -18.56 6.41
C ASP A 187 16.06 -17.29 5.61
N GLY A 188 14.95 -16.62 5.98
CA GLY A 188 14.51 -15.39 5.33
C GLY A 188 13.89 -15.61 3.95
N LYS A 189 13.24 -16.72 3.73
CA LYS A 189 12.57 -17.06 2.48
C LYS A 189 11.55 -16.02 2.04
N PHE A 190 10.74 -15.53 2.99
CA PHE A 190 9.61 -14.65 2.68
C PHE A 190 10.02 -13.21 2.38
N ASP A 191 9.27 -12.58 1.48
CA ASP A 191 9.41 -11.17 1.13
C ASP A 191 8.48 -10.32 2.02
N ILE A 192 9.05 -9.57 2.93
CA ILE A 192 8.28 -8.74 3.86
C ILE A 192 8.35 -7.28 3.42
N LEU A 193 7.22 -6.77 2.95
CA LEU A 193 7.04 -5.38 2.55
C LEU A 193 6.57 -4.57 3.76
N PHE A 194 7.37 -3.64 4.23
CA PHE A 194 7.04 -2.85 5.41
C PHE A 194 5.94 -1.83 5.10
N GLY A 195 4.95 -1.69 5.99
CA GLY A 195 3.73 -0.92 5.71
C GLY A 195 3.50 0.30 6.61
N VAL A 196 4.45 0.64 7.50
CA VAL A 196 4.30 1.77 8.44
C VAL A 196 5.26 2.88 8.04
N ASP A 197 4.74 3.90 7.35
CA ASP A 197 5.53 4.99 6.76
C ASP A 197 6.31 5.78 7.83
N GLU A 198 5.72 5.98 9.01
CA GLU A 198 6.29 6.69 10.16
C GLU A 198 7.43 5.92 10.85
N MET A 199 7.61 4.65 10.49
CA MET A 199 8.62 3.78 11.10
C MET A 199 9.57 3.16 10.05
N LEU A 200 9.72 3.78 8.87
CA LEU A 200 10.47 3.17 7.77
C LEU A 200 11.91 2.80 8.16
N ILE A 201 12.60 3.63 8.93
CA ILE A 201 13.95 3.32 9.43
C ILE A 201 13.95 2.04 10.26
N SER A 202 12.95 1.85 11.13
CA SER A 202 12.85 0.62 11.94
C SER A 202 12.65 -0.62 11.06
N GLY A 203 11.88 -0.51 9.99
CA GLY A 203 11.76 -1.56 8.97
C GLY A 203 13.08 -1.88 8.28
N LEU A 204 13.84 -0.84 7.89
CA LEU A 204 15.17 -0.98 7.28
C LEU A 204 16.16 -1.63 8.24
N ASP A 205 16.17 -1.25 9.53
CA ASP A 205 17.02 -1.83 10.58
C ASP A 205 16.76 -3.33 10.77
N GLN A 206 15.52 -3.78 10.61
CA GLN A 206 15.18 -5.21 10.63
C GLN A 206 15.56 -5.94 9.34
N GLY A 207 15.84 -5.23 8.24
CA GLY A 207 16.26 -5.80 6.97
C GLY A 207 15.20 -5.78 5.87
N CYS A 208 14.07 -5.10 6.05
CA CYS A 208 13.11 -4.87 4.98
C CYS A 208 13.76 -4.07 3.85
N ARG A 209 13.43 -4.39 2.60
CA ARG A 209 13.98 -3.72 1.40
C ARG A 209 12.92 -3.10 0.52
N GLY A 210 11.67 -3.52 0.68
CA GLY A 210 10.50 -2.98 0.04
C GLY A 210 9.54 -2.42 1.08
N ALA A 211 8.84 -1.36 0.72
CA ALA A 211 7.83 -0.76 1.58
C ALA A 211 6.58 -0.38 0.77
N VAL A 212 5.38 -0.53 1.38
CA VAL A 212 4.10 -0.18 0.77
C VAL A 212 3.43 0.88 1.62
N GLY A 213 3.36 2.11 1.14
CA GLY A 213 2.80 3.22 1.90
C GLY A 213 1.87 4.11 1.11
N SER A 214 0.98 4.80 1.81
CA SER A 214 0.05 5.77 1.25
C SER A 214 0.72 7.11 0.96
N THR A 215 1.69 7.52 1.77
CA THR A 215 2.41 8.77 1.60
C THR A 215 3.34 8.77 0.38
N TYR A 216 3.70 7.61 -0.15
CA TYR A 216 4.53 7.50 -1.36
C TYR A 216 3.83 8.01 -2.62
N ASN A 217 2.53 8.24 -2.57
CA ASN A 217 1.79 8.89 -3.64
C ASN A 217 2.27 10.34 -3.89
N PHE A 218 2.64 11.07 -2.83
CA PHE A 218 2.98 12.49 -2.92
C PHE A 218 4.31 12.86 -2.27
N ALA A 219 4.85 12.01 -1.37
CA ALA A 219 6.05 12.29 -0.60
C ALA A 219 7.22 11.31 -0.85
N ALA A 220 7.16 10.47 -1.89
CA ALA A 220 8.23 9.51 -2.21
C ALA A 220 9.64 10.14 -2.25
N PRO A 221 9.86 11.38 -2.74
CA PRO A 221 11.17 12.01 -2.72
C PRO A 221 11.79 12.15 -1.32
N ILE A 222 10.97 12.35 -0.27
CA ILE A 222 11.42 12.43 1.13
C ILE A 222 11.96 11.08 1.58
N TYR A 223 11.21 10.01 1.31
CA TYR A 223 11.62 8.65 1.67
C TYR A 223 12.84 8.17 0.88
N HIS A 224 13.02 8.62 -0.36
CA HIS A 224 14.27 8.37 -1.09
C HIS A 224 15.47 9.05 -0.44
N LYS A 225 15.31 10.30 0.07
CA LYS A 225 16.36 10.99 0.84
C LYS A 225 16.67 10.23 2.14
N LEU A 226 15.62 9.73 2.84
CA LEU A 226 15.76 8.90 4.03
C LEU A 226 16.57 7.63 3.72
N ILE A 227 16.13 6.84 2.73
CA ILE A 227 16.78 5.58 2.34
C ILE A 227 18.23 5.81 1.92
N LYS A 228 18.49 6.85 1.12
CA LYS A 228 19.84 7.21 0.69
C LYS A 228 20.77 7.55 1.87
N ALA A 229 20.28 8.33 2.83
CA ALA A 229 21.03 8.65 4.04
C ALA A 229 21.30 7.40 4.89
N TYR A 230 20.29 6.54 5.05
CA TYR A 230 20.41 5.26 5.75
C TYR A 230 21.45 4.35 5.10
N GLU A 231 21.38 4.15 3.78
CA GLU A 231 22.32 3.30 3.03
C GLU A 231 23.75 3.84 3.01
N SER A 232 23.94 5.16 3.11
CA SER A 232 25.26 5.77 3.23
C SER A 232 25.84 5.73 4.65
N GLY A 233 25.08 5.25 5.65
CA GLY A 233 25.46 5.21 7.06
C GLY A 233 25.25 6.53 7.81
N ASP A 234 24.65 7.55 7.18
CA ASP A 234 24.32 8.81 7.85
C ASP A 234 23.00 8.68 8.61
N ARG A 235 23.07 8.02 9.76
CA ARG A 235 21.91 7.75 10.61
C ARG A 235 21.20 9.03 11.03
N ASN A 236 21.97 10.05 11.41
CA ASN A 236 21.40 11.32 11.87
C ASN A 236 20.56 12.01 10.77
N GLN A 237 21.03 11.94 9.52
CA GLN A 237 20.28 12.51 8.40
C GLN A 237 19.06 11.66 8.04
N ALA A 238 19.16 10.33 8.15
CA ALA A 238 18.02 9.44 7.94
C ALA A 238 16.91 9.71 8.98
N GLU A 239 17.28 9.84 10.26
CA GLU A 239 16.34 10.18 11.35
C GLU A 239 15.66 11.53 11.12
N LYS A 240 16.37 12.56 10.69
CA LYS A 240 15.76 13.86 10.33
C LYS A 240 14.70 13.72 9.23
N TRP A 241 14.93 12.88 8.22
CA TRP A 241 13.93 12.63 7.19
C TRP A 241 12.74 11.82 7.69
N GLN A 242 12.97 10.89 8.64
CA GLN A 242 11.88 10.18 9.31
C GLN A 242 11.04 11.15 10.17
N ASP A 243 11.68 11.98 10.99
CA ASP A 243 11.00 12.99 11.81
C ASP A 243 10.17 13.94 10.93
N PHE A 244 10.73 14.36 9.79
CA PHE A 244 9.98 15.17 8.83
C PHE A 244 8.78 14.42 8.25
N SER A 245 8.91 13.10 7.99
CA SER A 245 7.77 12.31 7.52
C SER A 245 6.68 12.17 8.57
N ILE A 246 7.03 11.97 9.83
CA ILE A 246 6.08 11.94 10.94
C ILE A 246 5.36 13.28 11.06
N GLN A 247 6.11 14.39 11.00
CA GLN A 247 5.55 15.74 11.14
C GLN A 247 4.48 16.05 10.08
N PHE A 248 4.73 15.77 8.80
CA PHE A 248 3.70 16.02 7.78
C PHE A 248 2.54 15.02 7.85
N ILE A 249 2.79 13.76 8.27
CA ILE A 249 1.72 12.78 8.46
C ILE A 249 0.78 13.22 9.56
N ASP A 250 1.31 13.70 10.71
CA ASP A 250 0.52 14.21 11.82
C ASP A 250 -0.35 15.40 11.39
N ILE A 251 0.20 16.33 10.62
CA ILE A 251 -0.58 17.44 10.06
C ILE A 251 -1.74 16.90 9.20
N ILE A 252 -1.47 16.01 8.26
CA ILE A 252 -2.49 15.46 7.36
C ILE A 252 -3.56 14.68 8.14
N ALA A 253 -3.16 13.92 9.16
CA ALA A 253 -4.06 13.09 9.96
C ALA A 253 -5.09 13.93 10.75
N ASN A 254 -4.75 15.16 11.13
CA ASN A 254 -5.68 16.07 11.80
C ASN A 254 -6.90 16.46 10.92
N TYR A 255 -6.82 16.27 9.61
CA TYR A 255 -7.84 16.68 8.63
C TYR A 255 -8.56 15.50 7.94
N ASP A 256 -8.58 14.30 8.49
CA ASP A 256 -8.94 13.05 7.81
C ASP A 256 -7.93 12.72 6.69
N PHE A 257 -7.08 11.73 6.96
CA PHE A 257 -5.90 11.42 6.14
C PHE A 257 -6.23 11.20 4.66
N LEU A 258 -7.25 10.39 4.36
CA LEU A 258 -7.48 9.96 2.98
C LEU A 258 -7.98 11.08 2.05
N PRO A 259 -9.04 11.84 2.36
CA PRO A 259 -9.43 12.98 1.52
C PRO A 259 -8.33 14.04 1.44
N THR A 260 -7.59 14.27 2.53
CA THR A 260 -6.46 15.21 2.55
C THR A 260 -5.35 14.77 1.60
N ALA A 261 -4.95 13.50 1.63
CA ALA A 261 -3.95 12.94 0.73
C ALA A 261 -4.36 13.08 -0.74
N LYS A 262 -5.65 12.82 -1.10
CA LYS A 262 -6.15 13.04 -2.46
C LYS A 262 -6.11 14.52 -2.87
N ILE A 263 -6.41 15.44 -1.95
CA ILE A 263 -6.30 16.89 -2.20
C ILE A 263 -4.84 17.29 -2.47
N LEU A 264 -3.89 16.76 -1.71
CA LEU A 264 -2.47 17.05 -1.90
C LEU A 264 -1.97 16.60 -3.28
N MET A 265 -2.49 15.51 -3.84
CA MET A 265 -2.12 15.07 -5.18
C MET A 265 -2.40 16.13 -6.26
N LYS A 266 -3.41 17.00 -6.09
CA LYS A 266 -3.69 18.11 -7.01
C LYS A 266 -2.51 19.08 -7.13
N ARG A 267 -1.75 19.31 -6.04
CA ARG A 267 -0.55 20.17 -6.03
C ARG A 267 0.58 19.62 -6.90
N PHE A 268 0.55 18.32 -7.17
CA PHE A 268 1.50 17.63 -8.04
C PHE A 268 0.94 17.34 -9.44
N GLY A 269 -0.20 17.93 -9.78
CA GLY A 269 -0.83 17.82 -11.10
C GLY A 269 -1.66 16.52 -11.29
N VAL A 270 -2.00 15.83 -10.20
CA VAL A 270 -2.80 14.60 -10.23
C VAL A 270 -4.11 14.82 -9.49
N ASP A 271 -5.21 15.07 -10.18
CA ASP A 271 -6.53 15.21 -9.56
C ASP A 271 -7.22 13.85 -9.42
N CYS A 272 -7.11 13.24 -8.25
CA CYS A 272 -7.80 11.99 -7.93
C CYS A 272 -9.26 12.18 -7.50
N GLY A 273 -9.80 13.41 -7.56
CA GLY A 273 -11.15 13.72 -7.10
C GLY A 273 -11.36 13.56 -5.61
N PRO A 274 -12.62 13.58 -5.13
CA PRO A 274 -12.95 13.43 -3.73
C PRO A 274 -12.75 11.98 -3.22
N ALA A 275 -12.62 11.79 -1.91
CA ALA A 275 -12.79 10.48 -1.30
C ALA A 275 -14.28 10.12 -1.22
N ARG A 276 -14.64 8.83 -1.42
CA ARG A 276 -16.03 8.38 -1.31
C ARG A 276 -16.53 8.42 0.13
N PRO A 277 -17.82 8.62 0.37
CA PRO A 277 -18.40 8.44 1.68
C PRO A 277 -18.03 7.07 2.29
N PRO A 278 -17.82 6.97 3.62
CA PRO A 278 -18.17 7.96 4.65
C PRO A 278 -17.16 9.10 4.87
N HIS A 279 -16.08 9.19 4.09
CA HIS A 279 -15.15 10.29 4.21
C HIS A 279 -15.81 11.62 3.87
N ARG A 280 -15.57 12.63 4.71
CA ARG A 280 -16.03 14.00 4.45
C ARG A 280 -15.03 14.77 3.62
N GLN A 281 -15.46 15.74 2.88
CA GLN A 281 -14.56 16.69 2.23
C GLN A 281 -14.15 17.80 3.21
N LEU A 282 -12.92 18.32 3.05
CA LEU A 282 -12.47 19.46 3.82
C LEU A 282 -13.25 20.72 3.45
N SER A 283 -13.59 21.55 4.44
CA SER A 283 -14.07 22.90 4.22
C SER A 283 -12.96 23.80 3.64
N LYS A 284 -13.33 24.97 3.15
CA LYS A 284 -12.35 25.95 2.63
C LYS A 284 -11.38 26.40 3.71
N ASP A 285 -11.87 26.64 4.92
CA ASP A 285 -11.07 27.10 6.05
C ASP A 285 -10.07 26.02 6.50
N GLU A 286 -10.52 24.73 6.54
CA GLU A 286 -9.64 23.60 6.82
C GLU A 286 -8.57 23.44 5.75
N LEU A 287 -8.92 23.63 4.48
CA LEU A 287 -7.97 23.53 3.38
C LEU A 287 -6.90 24.66 3.45
N GLU A 288 -7.31 25.87 3.80
CA GLU A 288 -6.38 27.00 4.01
C GLU A 288 -5.46 26.71 5.21
N SER A 289 -6.01 26.24 6.33
CA SER A 289 -5.24 25.87 7.52
C SER A 289 -4.23 24.76 7.21
N LEU A 290 -4.65 23.70 6.53
CA LEU A 290 -3.77 22.60 6.09
C LEU A 290 -2.58 23.11 5.28
N TYR A 291 -2.83 23.94 4.28
CA TYR A 291 -1.75 24.47 3.45
C TYR A 291 -0.81 25.37 4.24
N ASN A 292 -1.33 26.21 5.13
CA ASN A 292 -0.50 27.05 6.00
C ASN A 292 0.39 26.21 6.94
N GLU A 293 -0.13 25.14 7.52
CA GLU A 293 0.65 24.24 8.38
C GLU A 293 1.75 23.50 7.59
N LEU A 294 1.44 23.01 6.39
CA LEU A 294 2.41 22.36 5.51
C LEU A 294 3.48 23.36 4.98
N ASP A 295 3.10 24.60 4.71
CA ASP A 295 4.04 25.64 4.29
C ASP A 295 4.98 26.05 5.44
N GLN A 296 4.51 26.06 6.69
CA GLN A 296 5.36 26.34 7.87
C GLN A 296 6.51 25.34 8.03
N ILE A 297 6.32 24.11 7.60
CA ILE A 297 7.38 23.08 7.59
C ILE A 297 8.13 22.99 6.24
N ASN A 298 7.87 23.90 5.31
CA ASN A 298 8.42 23.89 3.94
C ASN A 298 8.17 22.59 3.18
N PHE A 299 7.01 21.96 3.39
CA PHE A 299 6.69 20.63 2.83
C PHE A 299 6.82 20.60 1.31
N PHE A 300 6.15 21.51 0.59
CA PHE A 300 6.15 21.51 -0.88
C PHE A 300 7.52 21.86 -1.48
N GLU A 301 8.28 22.75 -0.86
CA GLU A 301 9.64 23.07 -1.29
C GLU A 301 10.58 21.89 -1.10
N THR A 302 10.44 21.17 0.03
CA THR A 302 11.24 19.99 0.36
C THR A 302 11.02 18.84 -0.62
N ILE A 303 9.79 18.65 -1.13
CA ILE A 303 9.47 17.64 -2.13
C ILE A 303 9.94 18.07 -3.52
N ASN A 304 9.71 19.34 -3.91
CA ASN A 304 10.00 19.84 -5.25
C ASN A 304 11.49 20.20 -5.46
N GLY A 305 12.23 20.42 -4.39
CA GLY A 305 13.65 20.75 -4.40
C GLY A 305 14.55 19.54 -4.71
N GLN A 306 14.33 18.91 -5.87
CA GLN A 306 15.21 17.87 -6.45
C GLN A 306 16.37 18.51 -7.19
#